data_3fbb88b313715f9e96f8890411068d19
#
_entry.id   3fbb88b313715f9e96f8890411068d19
#
_cell.length_a   1.000
_cell.length_b   1.000
_cell.length_c   1.000
_cell.angle_alpha   90.00
_cell.angle_beta   90.00
_cell.angle_gamma   90.00
#
_symmetry.space_group_name_H-M   'P 1'
#
loop_
_entity.id
_entity.type
_entity.pdbx_description
1 polymer ?
#
loop_
_entity_poly.entity_id
_entity_poly.type
_entity_poly.pdbx_seq_one_letter_code
_entity_poly.pdbx_strand_id
1 'polypeptide(L)'
;MSFAYCENTIMLIIKTGWIDMENLKQLFENAQLAARDLNLLETNKIDEILCAVADATEENMQLILSENQKDLGRMDPTNPKYDRLQLTESRVKEIAQGIRDVAKLPSPLN
;
A
#
# COMPACT_ATOMS: atom_id res chain seq x y z
N MET A 1 -10.00 6.40 -6.84
CA MET A 1 -10.40 6.57 -5.42
C MET A 1 -9.26 7.29 -4.72
N SER A 2 -9.51 8.44 -4.19
CA SER A 2 -8.45 9.25 -3.59
C SER A 2 -8.12 8.73 -2.19
N PHE A 3 -6.84 8.63 -1.86
CA PHE A 3 -6.29 8.33 -0.52
C PHE A 3 -6.83 9.28 0.57
N ALA A 4 -7.33 10.45 0.23
CA ALA A 4 -7.95 11.42 1.13
C ALA A 4 -9.17 10.88 1.90
N TYR A 5 -9.87 9.89 1.37
CA TYR A 5 -11.00 9.25 2.05
C TYR A 5 -10.57 8.36 3.22
N CYS A 6 -9.42 7.68 3.12
CA CYS A 6 -8.87 6.89 4.21
C CYS A 6 -8.37 7.75 5.38
N GLU A 7 -7.69 8.87 5.09
CA GLU A 7 -7.17 9.75 6.13
C GLU A 7 -8.30 10.40 6.96
N ASN A 8 -9.37 10.86 6.31
CA ASN A 8 -10.50 11.46 7.02
C ASN A 8 -11.24 10.44 7.89
N THR A 9 -11.37 9.19 7.45
CA THR A 9 -12.08 8.16 8.21
C THR A 9 -11.29 7.73 9.45
N ILE A 10 -9.98 7.51 9.32
CA ILE A 10 -9.09 7.14 10.44
C ILE A 10 -8.96 8.31 11.43
N MET A 11 -8.83 9.55 10.95
CA MET A 11 -8.76 10.74 11.81
C MET A 11 -10.08 11.02 12.53
N LEU A 12 -11.22 10.73 11.92
CA LEU A 12 -12.51 10.87 12.56
C LEU A 12 -12.70 9.83 13.68
N ILE A 13 -12.27 8.60 13.46
CA ILE A 13 -12.30 7.50 14.44
C ILE A 13 -11.42 7.85 15.66
N ILE A 14 -10.24 8.43 15.44
CA ILE A 14 -9.33 8.82 16.52
C ILE A 14 -9.87 10.04 17.31
N LYS A 15 -10.52 10.99 16.63
CA LYS A 15 -11.03 12.21 17.26
C LYS A 15 -12.32 12.03 18.04
N THR A 16 -13.19 11.12 17.63
CA THR A 16 -14.51 10.94 18.25
C THR A 16 -14.58 9.83 19.30
N GLY A 17 -13.55 8.98 19.37
CA GLY A 17 -13.51 7.86 20.32
C GLY A 17 -14.60 6.78 20.09
N TRP A 18 -15.42 6.94 19.04
CA TRP A 18 -16.44 6.00 18.65
C TRP A 18 -15.98 5.27 17.39
N ILE A 19 -15.65 3.99 17.55
CA ILE A 19 -15.49 3.11 16.41
C ILE A 19 -16.90 2.87 15.88
N ASP A 20 -17.17 3.36 14.68
CA ASP A 20 -18.40 3.01 13.98
C ASP A 20 -18.32 1.52 13.59
N MET A 21 -18.94 0.70 14.42
CA MET A 21 -18.94 -0.76 14.28
C MET A 21 -19.57 -1.20 12.95
N GLU A 22 -20.53 -0.44 12.43
CA GLU A 22 -21.16 -0.73 11.13
C GLU A 22 -20.17 -0.53 9.98
N ASN A 23 -19.38 0.54 10.05
CA ASN A 23 -18.36 0.83 9.04
C ASN A 23 -17.22 -0.22 9.07
N LEU A 24 -16.80 -0.66 10.26
CA LEU A 24 -15.81 -1.74 10.38
C LEU A 24 -16.33 -3.06 9.82
N LYS A 25 -17.57 -3.42 10.13
CA LYS A 25 -18.20 -4.61 9.59
C LYS A 25 -18.20 -4.60 8.05
N GLN A 26 -18.62 -3.48 7.46
CA GLN A 26 -18.61 -3.32 6.00
C GLN A 26 -17.19 -3.43 5.41
N LEU A 27 -16.17 -2.87 6.07
CA LEU A 27 -14.78 -3.01 5.65
C LEU A 27 -14.32 -4.47 5.65
N PHE A 28 -14.65 -5.23 6.70
CA PHE A 28 -14.30 -6.64 6.77
C PHE A 28 -15.06 -7.49 5.74
N GLU A 29 -16.33 -7.21 5.51
CA GLU A 29 -17.12 -7.89 4.49
C GLU A 29 -16.54 -7.63 3.09
N ASN A 30 -16.20 -6.39 2.79
CA ASN A 30 -15.56 -6.00 1.52
C ASN A 30 -14.19 -6.68 1.34
N ALA A 31 -13.38 -6.72 2.39
CA ALA A 31 -12.09 -7.42 2.35
C ALA A 31 -12.26 -8.93 2.10
N GLN A 32 -13.24 -9.55 2.73
CA GLN A 32 -13.54 -10.98 2.52
C GLN A 32 -14.02 -11.27 1.10
N LEU A 33 -14.86 -10.41 0.53
CA LEU A 33 -15.31 -10.53 -0.85
C LEU A 33 -14.14 -10.38 -1.83
N ALA A 34 -13.32 -9.34 -1.64
CA ALA A 34 -12.14 -9.11 -2.47
C ALA A 34 -11.16 -10.29 -2.41
N ALA A 35 -10.95 -10.90 -1.24
CA ALA A 35 -10.10 -12.08 -1.08
C ALA A 35 -10.64 -13.30 -1.86
N ARG A 36 -11.96 -13.48 -1.90
CA ARG A 36 -12.59 -14.54 -2.70
C ARG A 36 -12.40 -14.31 -4.20
N ASP A 37 -12.57 -13.07 -4.66
CA ASP A 37 -12.37 -12.72 -6.06
C ASP A 37 -10.92 -12.91 -6.50
N LEU A 38 -9.96 -12.54 -5.64
CA LEU A 38 -8.53 -12.78 -5.87
C LEU A 38 -8.20 -14.27 -6.04
N ASN A 39 -8.84 -15.15 -5.26
CA ASN A 39 -8.62 -16.59 -5.36
C ASN A 39 -9.14 -17.23 -6.66
N LEU A 40 -9.98 -16.51 -7.41
CA LEU A 40 -10.50 -16.96 -8.71
C LEU A 40 -9.61 -16.52 -9.88
N LEU A 41 -8.63 -15.67 -9.64
CA LEU A 41 -7.73 -15.18 -10.68
C LEU A 41 -6.72 -16.26 -11.07
N GLU A 42 -6.47 -16.38 -12.36
CA GLU A 42 -5.36 -17.19 -12.87
C GLU A 42 -4.01 -16.55 -12.53
N THR A 43 -2.99 -17.39 -12.42
CA THR A 43 -1.63 -16.96 -12.04
C THR A 43 -1.10 -15.85 -12.96
N ASN A 44 -1.27 -15.97 -14.27
CA ASN A 44 -0.86 -14.95 -15.23
C ASN A 44 -1.52 -13.58 -14.97
N LYS A 45 -2.77 -13.59 -14.51
CA LYS A 45 -3.47 -12.34 -14.18
C LYS A 45 -2.92 -11.68 -12.92
N ILE A 46 -2.51 -12.48 -11.95
CA ILE A 46 -1.81 -11.99 -10.75
C ILE A 46 -0.47 -11.37 -11.13
N ASP A 47 0.28 -12.02 -12.02
CA ASP A 47 1.57 -11.51 -12.51
C ASP A 47 1.41 -10.18 -13.25
N GLU A 48 0.38 -10.05 -14.11
CA GLU A 48 0.05 -8.78 -14.78
C GLU A 48 -0.28 -7.68 -13.78
N ILE A 49 -1.06 -7.99 -12.73
CA ILE A 49 -1.41 -7.02 -11.67
C ILE A 49 -0.16 -6.57 -10.92
N LEU A 50 0.73 -7.50 -10.56
CA LEU A 50 1.99 -7.16 -9.89
C LEU A 50 2.86 -6.25 -10.75
N CYS A 51 3.01 -6.55 -12.03
CA CYS A 51 3.75 -5.70 -12.97
C CYS A 51 3.11 -4.30 -13.08
N ALA A 52 1.78 -4.22 -13.20
CA ALA A 52 1.07 -2.94 -13.24
C ALA A 52 1.25 -2.12 -11.96
N VAL A 53 1.29 -2.76 -10.78
CA VAL A 53 1.60 -2.09 -9.50
C VAL A 53 3.03 -1.55 -9.49
N ALA A 54 4.00 -2.31 -10.00
CA ALA A 54 5.39 -1.85 -10.10
C ALA A 54 5.51 -0.61 -11.02
N ASP A 55 4.86 -0.64 -12.18
CA ASP A 55 4.85 0.47 -13.12
C ASP A 55 4.18 1.71 -12.50
N ALA A 56 3.01 1.56 -11.88
CA ALA A 56 2.32 2.63 -11.19
C ALA A 56 3.14 3.22 -10.03
N THR A 57 3.94 2.40 -9.34
CA THR A 57 4.86 2.86 -8.29
C THR A 57 5.93 3.79 -8.85
N GLU A 58 6.52 3.44 -9.99
CA GLU A 58 7.52 4.27 -10.65
C GLU A 58 6.91 5.55 -11.26
N GLU A 59 5.74 5.45 -11.89
CA GLU A 59 5.01 6.60 -12.45
C GLU A 59 4.63 7.63 -11.38
N ASN A 60 4.26 7.16 -10.18
CA ASN A 60 3.88 8.03 -9.07
C ASN A 60 5.04 8.31 -8.09
N MET A 61 6.28 8.08 -8.49
CA MET A 61 7.46 8.22 -7.63
C MET A 61 7.54 9.58 -6.95
N GLN A 62 7.33 10.68 -7.66
CA GLN A 62 7.42 12.03 -7.10
C GLN A 62 6.34 12.28 -6.04
N LEU A 63 5.15 11.76 -6.25
CA LEU A 63 4.07 11.83 -5.25
C LEU A 63 4.47 11.05 -3.99
N ILE A 64 4.95 9.82 -4.14
CA ILE A 64 5.37 8.96 -3.03
C ILE A 64 6.48 9.64 -2.22
N LEU A 65 7.50 10.19 -2.89
CA LEU A 65 8.61 10.88 -2.23
C LEU A 65 8.15 12.15 -1.52
N SER A 66 7.23 12.92 -2.11
CA SER A 66 6.71 14.14 -1.48
C SER A 66 5.90 13.85 -0.21
N GLU A 67 5.06 12.80 -0.22
CA GLU A 67 4.32 12.38 0.96
C GLU A 67 5.25 11.80 2.03
N ASN A 68 6.26 11.03 1.63
CA ASN A 68 7.28 10.52 2.55
C ASN A 68 8.05 11.65 3.25
N GLN A 69 8.35 12.75 2.56
CA GLN A 69 8.98 13.93 3.18
C GLN A 69 8.11 14.55 4.29
N LYS A 70 6.79 14.55 4.12
CA LYS A 70 5.88 15.04 5.16
C LYS A 70 5.92 14.13 6.41
N ASP A 71 6.02 12.83 6.23
CA ASP A 71 6.14 11.88 7.34
C ASP A 71 7.48 12.01 8.05
N LEU A 72 8.57 12.16 7.30
CA LEU A 72 9.90 12.42 7.84
C LEU A 72 9.94 13.72 8.65
N GLY A 73 9.23 14.76 8.21
CA GLY A 73 9.14 16.03 8.92
C GLY A 73 8.44 15.94 10.28
N ARG A 74 7.71 14.85 10.55
CA ARG A 74 7.05 14.58 11.84
C ARG A 74 7.88 13.70 12.77
N MET A 75 8.99 13.14 12.28
CA MET A 75 9.86 12.23 13.04
C MET A 75 11.15 12.93 13.43
N ASP A 76 11.62 12.66 14.64
CA ASP A 76 12.93 13.11 15.10
C ASP A 76 14.04 12.44 14.27
N PRO A 77 14.93 13.21 13.60
CA PRO A 77 16.02 12.66 12.81
C PRO A 77 17.00 11.77 13.58
N THR A 78 17.05 11.92 14.92
CA THR A 78 17.88 11.07 15.78
C THR A 78 17.25 9.70 16.08
N ASN A 79 15.99 9.50 15.71
CA ASN A 79 15.30 8.24 15.92
C ASN A 79 15.90 7.16 14.99
N PRO A 80 16.31 5.99 15.53
CA PRO A 80 16.88 4.91 14.71
C PRO A 80 15.96 4.39 13.60
N LYS A 81 14.67 4.68 13.69
CA LYS A 81 13.67 4.30 12.65
C LYS A 81 13.62 5.29 11.49
N TYR A 82 14.25 6.47 11.62
CA TYR A 82 14.22 7.51 10.60
C TYR A 82 14.74 7.00 9.24
N ASP A 83 15.90 6.35 9.23
CA ASP A 83 16.47 5.77 8.00
C ASP A 83 15.58 4.68 7.38
N ARG A 84 14.86 3.92 8.21
CA ARG A 84 13.92 2.90 7.72
C ARG A 84 12.67 3.49 7.09
N LEU A 85 12.22 4.65 7.58
CA LEU A 85 11.09 5.39 7.02
C LEU A 85 11.47 6.11 5.73
N GLN A 86 12.71 6.58 5.61
CA GLN A 86 13.16 7.39 4.49
C GLN A 86 13.12 6.63 3.16
N LEU A 87 12.37 7.16 2.19
CA LEU A 87 12.40 6.72 0.81
C LEU A 87 13.31 7.62 -0.04
N THR A 88 13.99 7.01 -0.98
CA THR A 88 14.77 7.67 -2.04
C THR A 88 14.31 7.13 -3.39
N GLU A 89 14.63 7.81 -4.48
CA GLU A 89 14.33 7.30 -5.83
C GLU A 89 14.88 5.89 -6.05
N SER A 90 16.11 5.62 -5.57
CA SER A 90 16.71 4.29 -5.65
C SER A 90 15.87 3.25 -4.91
N ARG A 91 15.48 3.55 -3.66
CA ARG A 91 14.66 2.65 -2.86
C ARG A 91 13.29 2.37 -3.49
N VAL A 92 12.66 3.38 -4.09
CA VAL A 92 11.38 3.20 -4.79
C VAL A 92 11.56 2.30 -6.03
N LYS A 93 12.62 2.50 -6.81
CA LYS A 93 12.95 1.64 -7.96
C LYS A 93 13.25 0.20 -7.53
N GLU A 94 13.97 0.01 -6.44
CA GLU A 94 14.26 -1.31 -5.87
C GLU A 94 12.98 -2.02 -5.42
N ILE A 95 12.03 -1.28 -4.83
CA ILE A 95 10.70 -1.81 -4.46
C ILE A 95 9.95 -2.26 -5.71
N ALA A 96 9.88 -1.41 -6.74
CA ALA A 96 9.21 -1.76 -8.00
C ALA A 96 9.86 -2.98 -8.67
N GLN A 97 11.19 -3.05 -8.68
CA GLN A 97 11.91 -4.21 -9.19
C GLN A 97 11.62 -5.48 -8.37
N GLY A 98 11.59 -5.37 -7.05
CA GLY A 98 11.22 -6.49 -6.17
C GLY A 98 9.82 -7.03 -6.44
N ILE A 99 8.85 -6.16 -6.74
CA ILE A 99 7.50 -6.57 -7.14
C ILE A 99 7.54 -7.34 -8.48
N ARG A 100 8.30 -6.87 -9.45
CA ARG A 100 8.47 -7.56 -10.74
C ARG A 100 9.18 -8.91 -10.58
N ASP A 101 10.11 -9.02 -9.65
CA ASP A 101 10.80 -10.28 -9.38
C ASP A 101 9.89 -11.29 -8.71
N VAL A 102 9.00 -10.85 -7.83
CA VAL A 102 7.93 -11.71 -7.25
C VAL A 102 6.98 -12.21 -8.36
N ALA A 103 6.62 -11.37 -9.34
CA ALA A 103 5.77 -11.77 -10.47
C ALA A 103 6.40 -12.89 -11.34
N LYS A 104 7.71 -13.08 -11.28
CA LYS A 104 8.41 -14.15 -12.03
C LYS A 104 8.47 -15.48 -11.26
N LEU A 105 8.11 -15.50 -9.99
CA LEU A 105 8.14 -16.71 -9.19
C LEU A 105 6.98 -17.65 -9.57
N PRO A 106 7.19 -18.97 -9.50
CA PRO A 106 6.11 -19.91 -9.69
C PRO A 106 5.04 -19.73 -8.61
N SER A 107 3.77 -19.84 -9.00
CA SER A 107 2.67 -19.74 -8.06
C SER A 107 2.74 -20.81 -6.98
N PRO A 108 2.63 -20.47 -5.69
CA PRO A 108 2.57 -21.46 -4.61
C PRO A 108 1.23 -22.22 -4.55
N LEU A 109 0.25 -21.80 -5.37
CA LEU A 109 -1.12 -22.35 -5.39
C LEU A 109 -1.32 -23.43 -6.46
N ASN A 110 -0.29 -23.83 -7.20
CA ASN A 110 -0.34 -24.89 -8.23
C ASN A 110 0.14 -26.21 -7.67
#